data_b9d5707b97d91dea7c3cd69acf356873
#
_entry.id   b9d5707b97d91dea7c3cd69acf356873
#
_cell.length_a   1.000
_cell.length_b   1.000
_cell.length_c   1.000
_cell.angle_alpha   90.00
_cell.angle_beta   90.00
_cell.angle_gamma   90.00
#
_symmetry.space_group_name_H-M   'P 1'
#
loop_
_entity.id
_entity.type
_entity.pdbx_description
1 polymer ?
#
loop_
_entity_poly.entity_id
_entity_poly.type
_entity_poly.pdbx_seq_one_letter_code
_entity_poly.pdbx_strand_id
1 'polypeptide(L)'
;MSATLRDVALMAGVHTATAARALSEATRHKVAASTRAKVEQSATKLGYMAHAAAATLRTGRSGFVGMLVPDLANPLFAPMLKSAEARLRTKGWTILIAQVAPHEEDRLTALRTLITKRVDGLILATSQSNDPILTMAAQHNIPTVLINRGLGDRRFPCVVNDDNESMRLTIAHLKDLGHQHFLHLSGPRNSSTGMARLEGFKRWAGSKHAVVEAGNFTRDAGYQSMRAHLLKTPSGCTQTAVVCGNDLIALGAIEAIRESGGDVPNDFSVVGHNDTPFMDLVSPALTTVHVHTDLMGQEAADVLVQRMQAPTSAVPASRLLHPDLVLRDSTAKPRTQKVFKPKR
;
A
#
# COMPACT_ATOMS: atom_id res chain seq x y z
N MET A 1 -27.78 -14.56 -27.32
CA MET A 1 -28.22 -14.73 -25.91
C MET A 1 -27.22 -15.63 -25.22
N SER A 2 -26.82 -15.32 -23.99
CA SER A 2 -25.90 -16.17 -23.23
C SER A 2 -26.61 -17.42 -22.76
N ALA A 3 -25.95 -18.58 -22.84
CA ALA A 3 -26.48 -19.83 -22.34
C ALA A 3 -26.81 -19.77 -20.85
N THR A 4 -27.88 -20.41 -20.44
CA THR A 4 -28.35 -20.48 -19.05
C THR A 4 -28.02 -21.84 -18.43
N LEU A 5 -28.05 -21.92 -17.10
CA LEU A 5 -27.91 -23.21 -16.40
C LEU A 5 -28.98 -24.24 -16.81
N ARG A 6 -30.14 -23.76 -17.21
CA ARG A 6 -31.26 -24.61 -17.71
C ARG A 6 -30.87 -25.25 -19.04
N ASP A 7 -30.21 -24.52 -19.92
CA ASP A 7 -29.77 -25.03 -21.22
C ASP A 7 -28.69 -26.11 -21.05
N VAL A 8 -27.75 -25.88 -20.10
CA VAL A 8 -26.72 -26.86 -19.72
C VAL A 8 -27.36 -28.14 -19.17
N ALA A 9 -28.35 -28.02 -18.29
CA ALA A 9 -29.06 -29.15 -17.69
C ALA A 9 -29.81 -29.96 -18.75
N LEU A 10 -30.50 -29.28 -19.69
CA LEU A 10 -31.20 -29.88 -20.79
C LEU A 10 -30.26 -30.66 -21.72
N MET A 11 -29.12 -30.02 -22.11
CA MET A 11 -28.12 -30.65 -22.97
C MET A 11 -27.45 -31.86 -22.30
N ALA A 12 -27.22 -31.80 -20.99
CA ALA A 12 -26.61 -32.89 -20.22
C ALA A 12 -27.59 -33.99 -19.83
N GLY A 13 -28.90 -33.84 -20.10
CA GLY A 13 -29.92 -34.78 -19.70
C GLY A 13 -30.12 -34.93 -18.20
N VAL A 14 -29.96 -33.83 -17.42
CA VAL A 14 -30.06 -33.84 -15.95
C VAL A 14 -31.01 -32.75 -15.46
N HIS A 15 -31.43 -32.88 -14.20
CA HIS A 15 -32.19 -31.80 -13.56
C HIS A 15 -31.29 -30.58 -13.29
N THR A 16 -31.83 -29.37 -13.37
CA THR A 16 -31.08 -28.11 -13.18
C THR A 16 -30.32 -28.08 -11.84
N ALA A 17 -30.89 -28.64 -10.76
CA ALA A 17 -30.22 -28.74 -9.47
C ALA A 17 -28.98 -29.68 -9.50
N THR A 18 -29.02 -30.74 -10.34
CA THR A 18 -27.87 -31.63 -10.56
C THR A 18 -26.79 -30.95 -11.36
N ALA A 19 -27.16 -30.20 -12.42
CA ALA A 19 -26.21 -29.37 -13.16
C ALA A 19 -25.53 -28.30 -12.26
N ALA A 20 -26.32 -27.61 -11.43
CA ALA A 20 -25.81 -26.67 -10.48
C ALA A 20 -24.78 -27.26 -9.48
N ARG A 21 -25.08 -28.47 -8.95
CA ARG A 21 -24.19 -29.20 -8.05
C ARG A 21 -22.90 -29.65 -8.76
N ALA A 22 -23.03 -30.14 -10.00
CA ALA A 22 -21.89 -30.62 -10.78
C ALA A 22 -20.88 -29.51 -11.11
N LEU A 23 -21.38 -28.29 -11.39
CA LEU A 23 -20.56 -27.11 -11.73
C LEU A 23 -20.03 -26.34 -10.51
N SER A 24 -20.48 -26.67 -9.31
CA SER A 24 -20.04 -26.00 -8.07
C SER A 24 -18.92 -26.81 -7.41
N GLU A 25 -17.73 -26.20 -7.21
CA GLU A 25 -16.60 -26.85 -6.53
C GLU A 25 -16.97 -27.42 -5.14
N ALA A 26 -17.77 -26.68 -4.39
CA ALA A 26 -18.22 -27.07 -3.05
C ALA A 26 -19.13 -28.31 -3.02
N THR A 27 -19.79 -28.65 -4.14
CA THR A 27 -20.79 -29.73 -4.16
C THR A 27 -20.55 -30.77 -5.25
N ARG A 28 -19.59 -30.56 -6.16
CA ARG A 28 -19.31 -31.46 -7.28
C ARG A 28 -18.94 -32.88 -6.84
N HIS A 29 -18.40 -33.04 -5.64
CA HIS A 29 -18.09 -34.35 -5.04
C HIS A 29 -19.35 -35.17 -4.73
N LYS A 30 -20.54 -34.54 -4.64
CA LYS A 30 -21.84 -35.21 -4.41
C LYS A 30 -22.50 -35.67 -5.68
N VAL A 31 -21.85 -35.45 -6.84
CA VAL A 31 -22.38 -35.87 -8.16
C VAL A 31 -21.46 -36.93 -8.76
N ALA A 32 -22.04 -37.99 -9.29
CA ALA A 32 -21.28 -39.08 -9.93
C ALA A 32 -20.34 -38.54 -11.03
N ALA A 33 -19.13 -39.07 -11.12
CA ALA A 33 -18.07 -38.56 -12.02
C ALA A 33 -18.55 -38.53 -13.50
N SER A 34 -19.31 -39.55 -13.97
CA SER A 34 -19.86 -39.60 -15.31
C SER A 34 -20.87 -38.50 -15.57
N THR A 35 -21.75 -38.20 -14.60
CA THR A 35 -22.74 -37.11 -14.70
C THR A 35 -22.05 -35.75 -14.69
N ARG A 36 -21.02 -35.57 -13.84
CA ARG A 36 -20.25 -34.35 -13.79
C ARG A 36 -19.57 -34.07 -15.13
N ALA A 37 -18.88 -35.07 -15.70
CA ALA A 37 -18.24 -34.94 -17.01
C ALA A 37 -19.22 -34.53 -18.12
N LYS A 38 -20.41 -35.09 -18.16
CA LYS A 38 -21.46 -34.71 -19.13
C LYS A 38 -21.89 -33.24 -18.95
N VAL A 39 -22.08 -32.81 -17.71
CA VAL A 39 -22.49 -31.43 -17.41
C VAL A 39 -21.37 -30.43 -17.75
N GLU A 40 -20.12 -30.72 -17.41
CA GLU A 40 -18.95 -29.89 -17.73
C GLU A 40 -18.76 -29.76 -19.25
N GLN A 41 -18.90 -30.88 -19.99
CA GLN A 41 -18.84 -30.88 -21.45
C GLN A 41 -19.98 -30.05 -22.08
N SER A 42 -21.20 -30.18 -21.56
CA SER A 42 -22.36 -29.40 -22.02
C SER A 42 -22.18 -27.90 -21.75
N ALA A 43 -21.64 -27.53 -20.57
CA ALA A 43 -21.36 -26.16 -20.23
C ALA A 43 -20.29 -25.56 -21.17
N THR A 44 -19.23 -26.31 -21.47
CA THR A 44 -18.17 -25.87 -22.41
C THR A 44 -18.71 -25.70 -23.82
N LYS A 45 -19.51 -26.65 -24.33
CA LYS A 45 -20.12 -26.57 -25.67
C LYS A 45 -21.06 -25.38 -25.85
N LEU A 46 -21.80 -25.03 -24.80
CA LEU A 46 -22.72 -23.88 -24.80
C LEU A 46 -22.03 -22.56 -24.47
N GLY A 47 -20.74 -22.54 -24.12
CA GLY A 47 -20.07 -21.35 -23.62
C GLY A 47 -20.71 -20.84 -22.32
N TYR A 48 -21.30 -21.74 -21.52
CA TYR A 48 -21.96 -21.36 -20.28
C TYR A 48 -20.91 -20.93 -19.23
N MET A 49 -21.04 -19.73 -18.77
CA MET A 49 -20.31 -19.22 -17.58
C MET A 49 -21.29 -19.13 -16.41
N ALA A 50 -20.96 -19.80 -15.31
CA ALA A 50 -21.80 -19.73 -14.12
C ALA A 50 -21.94 -18.27 -13.67
N HIS A 51 -23.17 -17.75 -13.59
CA HIS A 51 -23.41 -16.41 -13.11
C HIS A 51 -22.99 -16.29 -11.64
N ALA A 52 -21.95 -15.52 -11.38
CA ALA A 52 -21.46 -15.24 -10.03
C ALA A 52 -22.59 -14.74 -9.09
N ALA A 53 -23.55 -13.95 -9.63
CA ALA A 53 -24.69 -13.46 -8.89
C ALA A 53 -25.60 -14.58 -8.32
N ALA A 54 -25.80 -15.69 -9.07
CA ALA A 54 -26.59 -16.82 -8.58
C ALA A 54 -25.84 -17.62 -7.48
N ALA A 55 -24.53 -17.71 -7.58
CA ALA A 55 -23.69 -18.30 -6.54
C ALA A 55 -23.70 -17.42 -5.28
N THR A 56 -23.59 -16.11 -5.43
CA THR A 56 -23.65 -15.13 -4.34
C THR A 56 -24.97 -15.20 -3.57
N LEU A 57 -26.11 -15.30 -4.26
CA LEU A 57 -27.42 -15.44 -3.63
C LEU A 57 -27.54 -16.71 -2.78
N ARG A 58 -26.88 -17.79 -3.18
CA ARG A 58 -26.92 -19.08 -2.47
C ARG A 58 -25.91 -19.15 -1.32
N THR A 59 -24.73 -18.56 -1.47
CA THR A 59 -23.63 -18.66 -0.50
C THR A 59 -23.56 -17.48 0.44
N GLY A 60 -24.20 -16.36 0.11
CA GLY A 60 -24.06 -15.06 0.78
C GLY A 60 -22.69 -14.40 0.53
N ARG A 61 -21.83 -15.00 -0.34
CA ARG A 61 -20.47 -14.53 -0.60
C ARG A 61 -20.30 -14.22 -2.10
N SER A 62 -19.71 -13.07 -2.38
CA SER A 62 -19.43 -12.65 -3.76
C SER A 62 -18.15 -13.28 -4.33
N GLY A 63 -17.22 -13.66 -3.47
CA GLY A 63 -15.86 -14.07 -3.85
C GLY A 63 -14.95 -12.90 -4.20
N PHE A 64 -15.36 -11.67 -3.92
CA PHE A 64 -14.57 -10.49 -4.18
C PHE A 64 -14.15 -9.77 -2.89
N VAL A 65 -12.93 -9.27 -2.88
CA VAL A 65 -12.38 -8.35 -1.88
C VAL A 65 -12.08 -7.04 -2.58
N GLY A 66 -12.55 -5.92 -2.04
CA GLY A 66 -12.21 -4.59 -2.55
C GLY A 66 -10.86 -4.12 -1.99
N MET A 67 -10.02 -3.51 -2.82
CA MET A 67 -8.80 -2.84 -2.37
C MET A 67 -8.77 -1.40 -2.88
N LEU A 68 -8.71 -0.43 -1.95
CA LEU A 68 -8.58 0.98 -2.28
C LEU A 68 -7.14 1.43 -2.09
N VAL A 69 -6.56 1.99 -3.15
CA VAL A 69 -5.18 2.51 -3.16
C VAL A 69 -5.18 3.99 -3.58
N PRO A 70 -4.27 4.82 -3.03
CA PRO A 70 -4.26 6.25 -3.34
C PRO A 70 -3.68 6.55 -4.72
N ASP A 71 -2.71 5.76 -5.18
CA ASP A 71 -2.00 5.99 -6.43
C ASP A 71 -1.36 4.70 -6.94
N LEU A 72 -1.83 4.18 -8.06
CA LEU A 72 -1.27 2.98 -8.69
C LEU A 72 0.08 3.23 -9.38
N ALA A 73 0.42 4.49 -9.66
CA ALA A 73 1.73 4.85 -10.20
C ALA A 73 2.83 4.84 -9.13
N ASN A 74 2.47 4.87 -7.84
CA ASN A 74 3.45 4.73 -6.78
C ASN A 74 3.88 3.26 -6.64
N PRO A 75 5.17 2.94 -6.91
CA PRO A 75 5.67 1.56 -6.96
C PRO A 75 5.57 0.81 -5.62
N LEU A 76 5.32 1.50 -4.51
CA LEU A 76 5.09 0.90 -3.19
C LEU A 76 3.92 -0.11 -3.20
N PHE A 77 2.84 0.20 -3.94
CA PHE A 77 1.59 -0.57 -3.82
C PHE A 77 1.58 -1.86 -4.64
N ALA A 78 2.38 -1.96 -5.70
CA ALA A 78 2.35 -3.12 -6.60
C ALA A 78 2.81 -4.43 -5.93
N PRO A 79 3.93 -4.51 -5.17
CA PRO A 79 4.31 -5.73 -4.45
C PRO A 79 3.29 -6.11 -3.37
N MET A 80 2.75 -5.12 -2.65
CA MET A 80 1.73 -5.29 -1.62
C MET A 80 0.43 -5.89 -2.18
N LEU A 81 -0.03 -5.35 -3.32
CA LEU A 81 -1.19 -5.88 -4.03
C LEU A 81 -0.95 -7.30 -4.53
N LYS A 82 0.21 -7.56 -5.16
CA LYS A 82 0.58 -8.88 -5.70
C LYS A 82 0.54 -9.96 -4.61
N SER A 83 1.11 -9.67 -3.46
CA SER A 83 1.16 -10.64 -2.35
C SER A 83 -0.19 -10.84 -1.69
N ALA A 84 -0.98 -9.78 -1.50
CA ALA A 84 -2.35 -9.87 -0.99
C ALA A 84 -3.24 -10.68 -1.95
N GLU A 85 -3.17 -10.42 -3.28
CA GLU A 85 -3.91 -11.17 -4.30
C GLU A 85 -3.54 -12.66 -4.25
N ALA A 86 -2.25 -12.97 -4.29
CA ALA A 86 -1.80 -14.36 -4.27
C ALA A 86 -2.32 -15.09 -3.03
N ARG A 87 -2.32 -14.45 -1.87
CA ARG A 87 -2.82 -15.03 -0.62
C ARG A 87 -4.33 -15.23 -0.62
N LEU A 88 -5.10 -14.22 -1.05
CA LEU A 88 -6.56 -14.28 -1.13
C LEU A 88 -7.05 -15.31 -2.15
N ARG A 89 -6.37 -15.41 -3.29
CA ARG A 89 -6.69 -16.39 -4.34
C ARG A 89 -6.61 -17.83 -3.83
N THR A 90 -5.64 -18.18 -2.96
CA THR A 90 -5.59 -19.52 -2.34
C THR A 90 -6.80 -19.84 -1.46
N LYS A 91 -7.55 -18.81 -1.06
CA LYS A 91 -8.75 -18.92 -0.23
C LYS A 91 -10.04 -18.69 -1.03
N GLY A 92 -9.97 -18.55 -2.34
CA GLY A 92 -11.11 -18.40 -3.24
C GLY A 92 -11.63 -16.97 -3.40
N TRP A 93 -10.84 -15.94 -3.07
CA TRP A 93 -11.21 -14.54 -3.31
C TRP A 93 -10.36 -13.90 -4.42
N THR A 94 -11.00 -13.02 -5.19
CA THR A 94 -10.37 -12.15 -6.19
C THR A 94 -10.40 -10.71 -5.72
N ILE A 95 -9.32 -9.95 -5.94
CA ILE A 95 -9.27 -8.52 -5.59
C ILE A 95 -9.88 -7.66 -6.71
N LEU A 96 -10.77 -6.75 -6.31
CA LEU A 96 -11.23 -5.62 -7.12
C LEU A 96 -10.48 -4.37 -6.65
N ILE A 97 -9.68 -3.77 -7.52
CA ILE A 97 -8.88 -2.59 -7.18
C ILE A 97 -9.63 -1.34 -7.61
N ALA A 98 -9.66 -0.35 -6.72
CA ALA A 98 -10.06 1.01 -7.04
C ALA A 98 -8.95 1.98 -6.63
N GLN A 99 -8.45 2.74 -7.60
CA GLN A 99 -7.65 3.92 -7.29
C GLN A 99 -8.58 5.05 -6.89
N VAL A 100 -8.22 5.77 -5.84
CA VAL A 100 -9.04 6.86 -5.32
C VAL A 100 -8.29 8.17 -5.42
N ALA A 101 -8.94 9.18 -6.00
CA ALA A 101 -8.43 10.54 -6.01
C ALA A 101 -8.32 11.13 -4.58
N PRO A 102 -7.55 12.21 -4.38
CA PRO A 102 -7.40 12.85 -3.07
C PRO A 102 -8.71 13.37 -2.47
N HIS A 103 -9.70 13.70 -3.31
CA HIS A 103 -10.97 14.26 -2.87
C HIS A 103 -11.85 13.20 -2.17
N GLU A 104 -12.48 13.60 -1.09
CA GLU A 104 -13.32 12.74 -0.25
C GLU A 104 -14.47 12.09 -1.04
N GLU A 105 -15.16 12.85 -1.87
CA GLU A 105 -16.32 12.36 -2.63
C GLU A 105 -15.94 11.25 -3.61
N ASP A 106 -14.78 11.35 -4.27
CA ASP A 106 -14.28 10.31 -5.18
C ASP A 106 -13.98 9.02 -4.41
N ARG A 107 -13.43 9.15 -3.19
CA ARG A 107 -13.13 8.02 -2.31
C ARG A 107 -14.40 7.32 -1.84
N LEU A 108 -15.42 8.09 -1.46
CA LEU A 108 -16.74 7.57 -1.08
C LEU A 108 -17.44 6.90 -2.28
N THR A 109 -17.34 7.49 -3.47
CA THR A 109 -17.90 6.92 -4.70
C THR A 109 -17.26 5.58 -5.05
N ALA A 110 -15.92 5.46 -4.94
CA ALA A 110 -15.21 4.20 -5.13
C ALA A 110 -15.70 3.14 -4.13
N LEU A 111 -15.85 3.49 -2.86
CA LEU A 111 -16.37 2.57 -1.84
C LEU A 111 -17.81 2.16 -2.12
N ARG A 112 -18.71 3.10 -2.46
CA ARG A 112 -20.11 2.80 -2.86
C ARG A 112 -20.16 1.80 -4.00
N THR A 113 -19.25 1.94 -4.98
CA THR A 113 -19.15 0.99 -6.10
C THR A 113 -18.80 -0.42 -5.62
N LEU A 114 -17.80 -0.55 -4.73
CA LEU A 114 -17.44 -1.85 -4.16
C LEU A 114 -18.57 -2.46 -3.32
N ILE A 115 -19.29 -1.64 -2.54
CA ILE A 115 -20.48 -2.06 -1.76
C ILE A 115 -21.56 -2.59 -2.72
N THR A 116 -21.84 -1.89 -3.81
CA THR A 116 -22.80 -2.31 -4.84
C THR A 116 -22.40 -3.65 -5.49
N LYS A 117 -21.09 -3.90 -5.64
CA LYS A 117 -20.56 -5.21 -6.10
C LYS A 117 -20.57 -6.28 -5.01
N ARG A 118 -21.04 -5.95 -3.80
CA ARG A 118 -21.15 -6.85 -2.65
C ARG A 118 -19.83 -7.51 -2.28
N VAL A 119 -18.75 -6.74 -2.24
CA VAL A 119 -17.46 -7.28 -1.79
C VAL A 119 -17.58 -7.88 -0.38
N ASP A 120 -16.93 -9.02 -0.16
CA ASP A 120 -16.97 -9.78 1.11
C ASP A 120 -16.09 -9.10 2.18
N GLY A 121 -15.12 -8.28 1.75
CA GLY A 121 -14.21 -7.55 2.63
C GLY A 121 -13.46 -6.44 1.91
N LEU A 122 -12.75 -5.61 2.68
CA LEU A 122 -12.00 -4.44 2.19
C LEU A 122 -10.58 -4.41 2.73
N ILE A 123 -9.63 -4.08 1.86
CA ILE A 123 -8.27 -3.67 2.19
C ILE A 123 -8.12 -2.18 1.85
N LEU A 124 -7.81 -1.34 2.83
CA LEU A 124 -7.74 0.11 2.64
C LEU A 124 -6.31 0.62 2.86
N ALA A 125 -5.66 1.08 1.79
CA ALA A 125 -4.35 1.74 1.82
C ALA A 125 -4.45 3.27 1.84
N THR A 126 -5.66 3.82 1.93
CA THR A 126 -5.98 5.24 1.77
C THR A 126 -6.43 5.93 3.05
N SER A 127 -6.42 5.21 4.17
CA SER A 127 -6.98 5.69 5.44
C SER A 127 -6.34 7.00 5.91
N GLN A 128 -7.20 7.92 6.35
CA GLN A 128 -6.85 9.19 6.96
C GLN A 128 -7.50 9.29 8.35
N SER A 129 -7.05 10.24 9.16
CA SER A 129 -7.71 10.53 10.44
C SER A 129 -9.16 10.96 10.19
N ASN A 130 -10.12 10.40 10.95
CA ASN A 130 -11.55 10.65 10.81
C ASN A 130 -12.11 10.36 9.40
N ASP A 131 -11.64 9.29 8.77
CA ASP A 131 -11.98 8.95 7.39
C ASP A 131 -13.46 8.53 7.24
N PRO A 132 -14.28 9.24 6.44
CA PRO A 132 -15.67 8.87 6.17
C PRO A 132 -15.82 7.48 5.52
N ILE A 133 -14.78 7.02 4.79
CA ILE A 133 -14.75 5.66 4.23
C ILE A 133 -14.87 4.61 5.34
N LEU A 134 -14.17 4.78 6.46
CA LEU A 134 -14.23 3.85 7.58
C LEU A 134 -15.59 3.85 8.24
N THR A 135 -16.21 5.02 8.37
CA THR A 135 -17.57 5.15 8.90
C THR A 135 -18.57 4.41 8.01
N MET A 136 -18.48 4.61 6.69
CA MET A 136 -19.34 3.92 5.72
C MET A 136 -19.11 2.41 5.72
N ALA A 137 -17.86 1.94 5.74
CA ALA A 137 -17.54 0.51 5.80
C ALA A 137 -18.12 -0.14 7.08
N ALA A 138 -18.01 0.55 8.23
CA ALA A 138 -18.59 0.10 9.49
C ALA A 138 -20.14 0.06 9.46
N GLN A 139 -20.80 1.08 8.90
CA GLN A 139 -22.26 1.13 8.75
C GLN A 139 -22.79 -0.03 7.91
N HIS A 140 -22.03 -0.46 6.89
CA HIS A 140 -22.39 -1.60 6.05
C HIS A 140 -21.87 -2.95 6.60
N ASN A 141 -21.26 -2.96 7.79
CA ASN A 141 -20.70 -4.16 8.43
C ASN A 141 -19.71 -4.93 7.54
N ILE A 142 -18.92 -4.24 6.72
CA ILE A 142 -17.97 -4.89 5.82
C ILE A 142 -16.67 -5.16 6.58
N PRO A 143 -16.22 -6.42 6.68
CA PRO A 143 -14.91 -6.78 7.20
C PRO A 143 -13.82 -5.96 6.53
N THR A 144 -13.05 -5.19 7.30
CA THR A 144 -12.07 -4.22 6.77
C THR A 144 -10.75 -4.36 7.50
N VAL A 145 -9.65 -4.31 6.77
CA VAL A 145 -8.28 -4.19 7.26
C VAL A 145 -7.62 -2.96 6.65
N LEU A 146 -6.86 -2.22 7.46
CA LEU A 146 -6.03 -1.12 7.00
C LEU A 146 -4.63 -1.63 6.68
N ILE A 147 -4.05 -1.14 5.59
CA ILE A 147 -2.71 -1.53 5.16
C ILE A 147 -1.83 -0.30 4.92
N ASN A 148 -0.55 -0.36 5.31
CA ASN A 148 0.41 0.73 5.21
C ASN A 148 0.07 1.97 6.07
N ARG A 149 -1.20 2.27 6.25
CA ARG A 149 -1.70 3.40 7.05
C ARG A 149 -2.58 2.89 8.18
N GLY A 150 -2.16 3.14 9.42
CA GLY A 150 -2.93 2.84 10.64
C GLY A 150 -3.48 4.12 11.26
N LEU A 151 -4.58 4.04 11.97
CA LEU A 151 -5.24 5.20 12.60
C LEU A 151 -5.34 5.12 14.13
N GLY A 152 -4.81 4.05 14.72
CA GLY A 152 -5.00 3.79 16.16
C GLY A 152 -6.44 3.44 16.54
N ASP A 153 -7.35 3.34 15.57
CA ASP A 153 -8.75 2.93 15.77
C ASP A 153 -8.84 1.42 15.95
N ARG A 154 -9.20 0.99 17.15
CA ARG A 154 -9.30 -0.44 17.50
C ARG A 154 -10.41 -1.20 16.76
N ARG A 155 -11.33 -0.50 16.07
CA ARG A 155 -12.39 -1.13 15.28
C ARG A 155 -11.85 -1.81 14.02
N PHE A 156 -10.73 -1.32 13.51
CA PHE A 156 -10.11 -1.78 12.28
C PHE A 156 -8.69 -2.27 12.56
N PRO A 157 -8.41 -3.56 12.36
CA PRO A 157 -7.04 -4.05 12.43
C PRO A 157 -6.20 -3.39 11.33
N CYS A 158 -4.94 -3.14 11.60
CA CYS A 158 -4.02 -2.59 10.61
C CYS A 158 -2.75 -3.44 10.51
N VAL A 159 -2.18 -3.42 9.31
CA VAL A 159 -0.84 -3.97 9.04
C VAL A 159 0.02 -2.80 8.55
N VAL A 160 0.98 -2.39 9.37
CA VAL A 160 1.78 -1.18 9.18
C VAL A 160 3.24 -1.42 9.46
N ASN A 161 4.10 -0.59 8.89
CA ASN A 161 5.51 -0.52 9.20
C ASN A 161 5.75 0.22 10.53
N ASP A 162 6.81 -0.14 11.26
CA ASP A 162 7.29 0.66 12.39
C ASP A 162 8.08 1.87 11.90
N ASP A 163 7.33 2.94 11.62
CA ASP A 163 7.91 4.20 11.13
C ASP A 163 8.78 4.90 12.19
N ASN A 164 8.56 4.67 13.49
CA ASN A 164 9.44 5.20 14.53
C ASN A 164 10.80 4.49 14.50
N GLU A 165 10.80 3.17 14.37
CA GLU A 165 12.02 2.37 14.22
C GLU A 165 12.75 2.71 12.91
N SER A 166 12.03 2.92 11.82
CA SER A 166 12.58 3.40 10.55
C SER A 166 13.39 4.67 10.72
N MET A 167 12.84 5.65 11.42
CA MET A 167 13.53 6.92 11.68
C MET A 167 14.70 6.76 12.66
N ARG A 168 14.57 5.86 13.64
CA ARG A 168 15.68 5.55 14.54
C ARG A 168 16.87 4.98 13.78
N LEU A 169 16.65 3.98 12.93
CA LEU A 169 17.71 3.37 12.10
C LEU A 169 18.37 4.40 11.18
N THR A 170 17.56 5.19 10.48
CA THR A 170 18.03 6.23 9.56
C THR A 170 18.90 7.27 10.28
N ILE A 171 18.43 7.79 11.39
CA ILE A 171 19.16 8.85 12.13
C ILE A 171 20.41 8.28 12.82
N ALA A 172 20.35 7.05 13.33
CA ALA A 172 21.52 6.39 13.92
C ALA A 172 22.62 6.25 12.85
N HIS A 173 22.31 5.71 11.68
CA HIS A 173 23.27 5.59 10.57
C HIS A 173 23.91 6.94 10.20
N LEU A 174 23.11 7.99 10.05
CA LEU A 174 23.64 9.31 9.70
C LEU A 174 24.50 9.92 10.81
N LYS A 175 24.15 9.69 12.08
CA LYS A 175 24.98 10.10 13.22
C LYS A 175 26.29 9.33 13.29
N ASP A 176 26.30 8.04 13.00
CA ASP A 176 27.50 7.20 12.95
C ASP A 176 28.46 7.66 11.84
N LEU A 177 27.93 8.21 10.74
CA LEU A 177 28.74 8.89 9.72
C LEU A 177 29.28 10.27 10.17
N GLY A 178 28.77 10.83 11.26
CA GLY A 178 29.20 12.12 11.81
C GLY A 178 28.25 13.29 11.49
N HIS A 179 27.10 13.06 10.90
CA HIS A 179 26.13 14.14 10.65
C HIS A 179 25.52 14.68 11.95
N GLN A 180 25.37 15.99 12.03
CA GLN A 180 24.76 16.70 13.17
C GLN A 180 23.62 17.63 12.76
N HIS A 181 23.53 17.98 11.48
CA HIS A 181 22.53 18.90 10.94
C HIS A 181 21.67 18.19 9.91
N PHE A 182 20.39 18.05 10.21
CA PHE A 182 19.45 17.24 9.44
C PHE A 182 18.38 18.11 8.80
N LEU A 183 17.95 17.72 7.60
CA LEU A 183 16.72 18.19 6.94
C LEU A 183 15.76 17.01 6.78
N HIS A 184 14.51 17.17 7.18
CA HIS A 184 13.46 16.21 6.85
C HIS A 184 12.54 16.79 5.77
N LEU A 185 12.52 16.15 4.60
CA LEU A 185 11.48 16.39 3.59
C LEU A 185 10.32 15.45 3.91
N SER A 186 9.39 15.93 4.75
CA SER A 186 8.31 15.08 5.26
C SER A 186 7.23 14.83 4.22
N GLY A 187 6.55 13.69 4.33
CA GLY A 187 5.29 13.47 3.60
C GLY A 187 4.15 14.36 4.13
N PRO A 188 2.96 14.29 3.51
CA PRO A 188 1.81 15.08 3.89
C PRO A 188 1.33 14.77 5.32
N ARG A 189 0.99 15.79 6.10
CA ARG A 189 0.58 15.68 7.50
C ARG A 189 -0.79 15.05 7.71
N ASN A 190 -1.63 15.03 6.71
CA ASN A 190 -2.92 14.34 6.76
C ASN A 190 -2.80 12.82 6.56
N SER A 191 -1.59 12.31 6.32
CA SER A 191 -1.27 10.89 6.21
C SER A 191 -0.68 10.38 7.52
N SER A 192 -1.15 9.24 8.04
CA SER A 192 -0.58 8.63 9.26
C SER A 192 0.89 8.28 9.10
N THR A 193 1.34 7.81 7.93
CA THR A 193 2.76 7.54 7.64
C THR A 193 3.59 8.82 7.61
N GLY A 194 3.05 9.92 7.03
CA GLY A 194 3.73 11.23 7.04
C GLY A 194 3.92 11.76 8.46
N MET A 195 2.88 11.67 9.28
CA MET A 195 2.94 12.09 10.70
C MET A 195 3.87 11.19 11.52
N ALA A 196 3.75 9.87 11.41
CA ALA A 196 4.57 8.94 12.19
C ALA A 196 6.07 9.09 11.89
N ARG A 197 6.43 9.27 10.60
CA ARG A 197 7.81 9.55 10.18
C ARG A 197 8.31 10.90 10.69
N LEU A 198 7.49 11.93 10.62
CA LEU A 198 7.83 13.25 11.15
C LEU A 198 8.07 13.22 12.67
N GLU A 199 7.21 12.56 13.42
CA GLU A 199 7.35 12.41 14.88
C GLU A 199 8.58 11.58 15.24
N GLY A 200 8.81 10.46 14.55
CA GLY A 200 10.02 9.66 14.68
C GLY A 200 11.28 10.46 14.36
N PHE A 201 11.29 11.20 13.26
CA PHE A 201 12.40 12.07 12.89
C PHE A 201 12.71 13.09 14.00
N LYS A 202 11.71 13.84 14.48
CA LYS A 202 11.90 14.82 15.55
C LYS A 202 12.44 14.20 16.84
N ARG A 203 11.99 12.98 17.17
CA ARG A 203 12.45 12.25 18.35
C ARG A 203 13.94 11.93 18.27
N TRP A 204 14.44 11.50 17.12
CA TRP A 204 15.79 10.96 16.98
C TRP A 204 16.81 11.96 16.42
N ALA A 205 16.40 12.97 15.64
CA ALA A 205 17.32 13.93 15.01
C ALA A 205 18.02 14.88 15.98
N GLY A 206 17.44 15.12 17.18
CA GLY A 206 17.98 16.11 18.13
C GLY A 206 17.57 17.54 17.75
N SER A 207 18.25 18.55 18.29
CA SER A 207 17.84 19.96 18.17
C SER A 207 18.27 20.66 16.87
N LYS A 208 19.29 20.13 16.18
CA LYS A 208 19.84 20.77 14.97
C LYS A 208 19.19 20.20 13.71
N HIS A 209 17.89 20.47 13.53
CA HIS A 209 17.17 20.00 12.36
C HIS A 209 16.23 21.06 11.76
N ALA A 210 15.89 20.86 10.49
CA ALA A 210 14.84 21.57 9.78
C ALA A 210 13.83 20.56 9.21
N VAL A 211 12.59 21.01 9.03
CA VAL A 211 11.51 20.22 8.42
C VAL A 211 10.87 21.04 7.32
N VAL A 212 10.71 20.44 6.15
CA VAL A 212 9.95 20.98 5.03
C VAL A 212 8.92 19.93 4.61
N GLU A 213 7.65 20.31 4.55
CA GLU A 213 6.58 19.43 4.10
C GLU A 213 6.53 19.40 2.58
N ALA A 214 6.63 18.20 2.00
CA ALA A 214 6.56 18.02 0.56
C ALA A 214 5.12 18.02 0.00
N GLY A 215 4.12 17.93 0.86
CA GLY A 215 2.70 17.98 0.47
C GLY A 215 2.17 16.68 -0.17
N ASN A 216 3.00 15.97 -0.94
CA ASN A 216 2.68 14.68 -1.56
C ASN A 216 3.88 13.74 -1.55
N PHE A 217 3.63 12.43 -1.73
CA PHE A 217 4.66 11.40 -1.83
C PHE A 217 5.12 11.19 -3.28
N THR A 218 5.45 12.28 -3.99
CA THR A 218 5.87 12.26 -5.40
C THR A 218 7.28 12.83 -5.60
N ARG A 219 7.92 12.48 -6.73
CA ARG A 219 9.23 13.04 -7.11
C ARG A 219 9.16 14.56 -7.27
N ASP A 220 8.13 15.08 -7.94
CA ASP A 220 7.96 16.52 -8.13
C ASP A 220 7.84 17.27 -6.79
N ALA A 221 7.04 16.75 -5.85
CA ALA A 221 6.93 17.34 -4.52
C ALA A 221 8.27 17.37 -3.77
N GLY A 222 9.09 16.33 -3.90
CA GLY A 222 10.45 16.28 -3.36
C GLY A 222 11.36 17.33 -3.99
N TYR A 223 11.33 17.43 -5.32
CA TYR A 223 12.08 18.41 -6.08
C TYR A 223 11.73 19.85 -5.66
N GLN A 224 10.45 20.22 -5.69
CA GLN A 224 10.00 21.57 -5.35
C GLN A 224 10.35 21.94 -3.90
N SER A 225 10.19 20.99 -2.98
CA SER A 225 10.48 21.22 -1.56
C SER A 225 11.98 21.44 -1.28
N MET A 226 12.83 20.61 -1.88
CA MET A 226 14.28 20.76 -1.73
C MET A 226 14.77 22.04 -2.40
N ARG A 227 14.33 22.33 -3.62
CA ARG A 227 14.66 23.56 -4.35
C ARG A 227 14.25 24.81 -3.56
N ALA A 228 13.02 24.83 -3.05
CA ALA A 228 12.52 25.95 -2.22
C ALA A 228 13.36 26.12 -0.93
N HIS A 229 13.78 25.02 -0.29
CA HIS A 229 14.64 25.07 0.88
C HIS A 229 16.02 25.68 0.56
N LEU A 230 16.65 25.24 -0.53
CA LEU A 230 17.95 25.78 -0.96
C LEU A 230 17.88 27.26 -1.31
N LEU A 231 16.82 27.71 -1.97
CA LEU A 231 16.61 29.13 -2.33
C LEU A 231 16.33 30.02 -1.11
N LYS A 232 15.69 29.50 -0.08
CA LYS A 232 15.39 30.23 1.17
C LYS A 232 16.61 30.35 2.10
N THR A 233 17.72 29.70 1.78
CA THR A 233 18.97 29.76 2.56
C THR A 233 20.10 30.43 1.77
N PRO A 234 19.97 31.73 1.36
CA PRO A 234 20.95 32.40 0.50
C PRO A 234 22.32 32.55 1.17
N SER A 235 22.38 32.59 2.50
CA SER A 235 23.63 32.52 3.25
C SER A 235 24.29 31.15 3.24
N GLY A 236 23.57 30.15 2.72
CA GLY A 236 23.97 28.75 2.56
C GLY A 236 23.30 27.80 3.53
N CYS A 237 23.18 26.56 3.06
CA CYS A 237 22.55 25.45 3.76
C CYS A 237 23.55 24.78 4.72
N THR A 238 23.20 24.70 6.00
CA THR A 238 24.05 24.04 7.03
C THR A 238 23.75 22.55 7.16
N GLN A 239 22.59 22.09 6.71
CA GLN A 239 22.22 20.69 6.73
C GLN A 239 23.15 19.89 5.80
N THR A 240 23.57 18.73 6.26
CA THR A 240 24.45 17.82 5.53
C THR A 240 23.80 16.48 5.26
N ALA A 241 22.64 16.21 5.86
CA ALA A 241 21.86 15.01 5.65
C ALA A 241 20.38 15.33 5.43
N VAL A 242 19.79 14.72 4.40
CA VAL A 242 18.40 14.87 4.02
C VAL A 242 17.71 13.52 4.22
N VAL A 243 16.72 13.50 5.11
CA VAL A 243 15.87 12.33 5.38
C VAL A 243 14.54 12.56 4.68
N CYS A 244 14.22 11.73 3.71
CA CYS A 244 13.03 11.91 2.87
C CYS A 244 11.86 11.05 3.35
N GLY A 245 10.65 11.57 3.20
CA GLY A 245 9.43 10.89 3.59
C GLY A 245 9.16 9.60 2.79
N ASN A 246 9.71 9.48 1.57
CA ASN A 246 9.79 8.25 0.79
C ASN A 246 10.87 8.36 -0.31
N ASP A 247 11.06 7.27 -1.08
CA ASP A 247 12.06 7.21 -2.16
C ASP A 247 11.76 8.21 -3.29
N LEU A 248 10.50 8.41 -3.65
CA LEU A 248 10.14 9.37 -4.71
C LEU A 248 10.51 10.80 -4.31
N ILE A 249 10.25 11.19 -3.05
CA ILE A 249 10.71 12.48 -2.51
C ILE A 249 12.25 12.55 -2.55
N ALA A 250 12.96 11.45 -2.23
CA ALA A 250 14.42 11.42 -2.26
C ALA A 250 14.96 11.62 -3.68
N LEU A 251 14.38 10.99 -4.69
CA LEU A 251 14.76 11.19 -6.09
C LEU A 251 14.60 12.65 -6.53
N GLY A 252 13.48 13.29 -6.18
CA GLY A 252 13.27 14.71 -6.45
C GLY A 252 14.26 15.61 -5.71
N ALA A 253 14.59 15.29 -4.46
CA ALA A 253 15.57 16.02 -3.68
C ALA A 253 16.97 15.92 -4.30
N ILE A 254 17.40 14.73 -4.74
CA ILE A 254 18.68 14.52 -5.42
C ILE A 254 18.76 15.36 -6.70
N GLU A 255 17.70 15.41 -7.48
CA GLU A 255 17.64 16.23 -8.69
C GLU A 255 17.80 17.71 -8.38
N ALA A 256 17.04 18.25 -7.41
CA ALA A 256 17.14 19.66 -7.01
C ALA A 256 18.52 20.04 -6.44
N ILE A 257 19.15 19.13 -5.69
CA ILE A 257 20.52 19.31 -5.18
C ILE A 257 21.50 19.45 -6.36
N ARG A 258 21.42 18.55 -7.35
CA ARG A 258 22.30 18.56 -8.52
C ARG A 258 22.13 19.80 -9.38
N GLU A 259 20.92 20.21 -9.66
CA GLU A 259 20.63 21.43 -10.41
C GLU A 259 21.17 22.69 -9.69
N SER A 260 21.19 22.67 -8.35
CA SER A 260 21.77 23.73 -7.54
C SER A 260 23.29 23.67 -7.47
N GLY A 261 23.93 22.75 -8.20
CA GLY A 261 25.39 22.54 -8.25
C GLY A 261 25.96 21.78 -7.08
N GLY A 262 25.12 21.13 -6.28
CA GLY A 262 25.52 20.22 -5.21
C GLY A 262 25.68 18.77 -5.68
N ASP A 263 26.30 17.96 -4.85
CA ASP A 263 26.55 16.56 -5.10
C ASP A 263 25.98 15.67 -3.98
N VAL A 264 25.53 14.48 -4.37
CA VAL A 264 25.10 13.42 -3.46
C VAL A 264 25.99 12.20 -3.74
N PRO A 265 26.72 11.70 -2.74
CA PRO A 265 26.59 12.00 -1.31
C PRO A 265 27.52 13.10 -0.72
N ASN A 266 28.43 13.71 -1.52
CA ASN A 266 29.54 14.50 -1.00
C ASN A 266 29.09 15.82 -0.33
N ASP A 267 28.09 16.52 -0.85
CA ASP A 267 27.52 17.71 -0.23
C ASP A 267 26.35 17.39 0.70
N PHE A 268 25.53 16.44 0.32
CA PHE A 268 24.37 16.00 1.05
C PHE A 268 24.25 14.48 1.03
N SER A 269 24.24 13.85 2.20
CA SER A 269 23.71 12.49 2.34
C SER A 269 22.21 12.50 2.19
N VAL A 270 21.66 11.61 1.36
CA VAL A 270 20.20 11.49 1.15
C VAL A 270 19.74 10.09 1.50
N VAL A 271 18.71 9.98 2.34
CA VAL A 271 18.11 8.70 2.71
C VAL A 271 16.62 8.70 2.32
N GLY A 272 16.22 7.65 1.59
CA GLY A 272 14.83 7.38 1.20
C GLY A 272 14.07 6.57 2.24
N HIS A 273 12.88 6.15 1.85
CA HIS A 273 12.03 5.26 2.63
C HIS A 273 11.11 4.49 1.70
N ASN A 274 10.97 3.21 1.87
CA ASN A 274 10.18 2.14 1.28
C ASN A 274 11.02 1.08 0.57
N ASP A 275 12.21 1.41 0.06
CA ASP A 275 13.04 0.55 -0.81
C ASP A 275 12.24 0.05 -2.03
N THR A 276 11.64 1.01 -2.74
CA THR A 276 10.86 0.71 -3.93
C THR A 276 11.76 0.16 -5.04
N PRO A 277 11.21 -0.61 -6.00
CA PRO A 277 12.00 -1.18 -7.09
C PRO A 277 12.88 -0.14 -7.79
N PHE A 278 14.10 -0.57 -8.16
CA PHE A 278 15.11 0.19 -8.91
C PHE A 278 15.89 1.25 -8.09
N MET A 279 15.73 1.31 -6.78
CA MET A 279 16.53 2.24 -5.95
C MET A 279 18.01 1.87 -5.89
N ASP A 280 18.36 0.67 -6.24
CA ASP A 280 19.73 0.17 -6.45
C ASP A 280 20.33 0.56 -7.81
N LEU A 281 19.50 0.95 -8.79
CA LEU A 281 19.91 1.30 -10.15
C LEU A 281 19.97 2.82 -10.39
N VAL A 282 19.46 3.64 -9.49
CA VAL A 282 19.60 5.09 -9.59
C VAL A 282 21.02 5.53 -9.26
N SER A 283 21.40 6.73 -9.68
CA SER A 283 22.75 7.25 -9.40
C SER A 283 22.67 8.53 -8.57
N PRO A 284 23.30 8.54 -7.36
CA PRO A 284 23.85 7.39 -6.65
C PRO A 284 22.76 6.40 -6.26
N ALA A 285 23.11 5.11 -6.08
CA ALA A 285 22.18 4.12 -5.55
C ALA A 285 21.67 4.55 -4.19
N LEU A 286 20.34 4.50 -3.99
CA LEU A 286 19.69 5.16 -2.85
C LEU A 286 19.75 4.30 -1.58
N THR A 287 20.42 4.80 -0.54
CA THR A 287 20.26 4.32 0.83
C THR A 287 18.83 4.59 1.28
N THR A 288 18.12 3.58 1.76
CA THR A 288 16.70 3.70 2.05
C THR A 288 16.25 2.69 3.11
N VAL A 289 15.11 2.95 3.74
CA VAL A 289 14.49 1.98 4.64
C VAL A 289 13.67 0.99 3.82
N HIS A 290 13.98 -0.29 3.97
CA HIS A 290 13.18 -1.36 3.37
C HIS A 290 11.91 -1.60 4.20
N VAL A 291 10.75 -1.46 3.55
CA VAL A 291 9.44 -1.79 4.08
C VAL A 291 9.00 -3.11 3.45
N HIS A 292 8.76 -4.13 4.26
CA HIS A 292 8.36 -5.47 3.81
C HIS A 292 6.95 -5.48 3.22
N THR A 293 6.78 -4.86 2.05
CA THR A 293 5.47 -4.67 1.40
C THR A 293 4.80 -5.95 0.97
N ASP A 294 5.56 -6.97 0.62
CA ASP A 294 5.08 -8.31 0.29
C ASP A 294 4.52 -9.03 1.53
N LEU A 295 5.26 -9.01 2.63
CA LEU A 295 4.77 -9.52 3.92
C LEU A 295 3.55 -8.74 4.40
N MET A 296 3.56 -7.41 4.22
CA MET A 296 2.43 -6.55 4.58
C MET A 296 1.15 -6.95 3.84
N GLY A 297 1.24 -7.25 2.54
CA GLY A 297 0.11 -7.72 1.75
C GLY A 297 -0.40 -9.10 2.19
N GLN A 298 0.50 -10.04 2.48
CA GLN A 298 0.13 -11.38 2.98
C GLN A 298 -0.58 -11.29 4.33
N GLU A 299 -0.01 -10.58 5.29
CA GLU A 299 -0.58 -10.39 6.62
C GLU A 299 -1.95 -9.68 6.56
N ALA A 300 -2.10 -8.66 5.71
CA ALA A 300 -3.39 -8.00 5.53
C ALA A 300 -4.45 -8.95 4.97
N ALA A 301 -4.09 -9.81 4.02
CA ALA A 301 -4.99 -10.83 3.49
C ALA A 301 -5.40 -11.84 4.59
N ASP A 302 -4.46 -12.32 5.39
CA ASP A 302 -4.73 -13.27 6.47
C ASP A 302 -5.63 -12.67 7.56
N VAL A 303 -5.34 -11.43 7.99
CA VAL A 303 -6.16 -10.69 8.95
C VAL A 303 -7.59 -10.48 8.39
N LEU A 304 -7.72 -10.13 7.11
CA LEU A 304 -9.02 -9.95 6.49
C LEU A 304 -9.81 -11.26 6.39
N VAL A 305 -9.16 -12.37 5.98
CA VAL A 305 -9.78 -13.69 5.92
C VAL A 305 -10.30 -14.12 7.29
N GLN A 306 -9.48 -13.95 8.33
CA GLN A 306 -9.90 -14.22 9.72
C GLN A 306 -11.14 -13.40 10.08
N ARG A 307 -11.19 -12.13 9.73
CA ARG A 307 -12.33 -11.24 9.99
C ARG A 307 -13.58 -11.64 9.22
N MET A 308 -13.45 -12.06 7.95
CA MET A 308 -14.57 -12.52 7.12
C MET A 308 -15.15 -13.87 7.60
N GLN A 309 -14.32 -14.73 8.17
CA GLN A 309 -14.74 -16.05 8.67
C GLN A 309 -15.41 -15.97 10.04
N ALA A 310 -15.03 -15.00 10.86
CA ALA A 310 -15.54 -14.82 12.23
C ALA A 310 -15.90 -13.34 12.50
N PRO A 311 -16.93 -12.79 11.83
CA PRO A 311 -17.24 -11.37 11.90
C PRO A 311 -17.69 -10.87 13.29
N THR A 312 -18.21 -11.76 14.12
CA THR A 312 -18.66 -11.46 15.50
C THR A 312 -17.59 -11.68 16.54
N SER A 313 -16.44 -12.24 16.21
CA SER A 313 -15.33 -12.41 17.14
C SER A 313 -14.61 -11.09 17.42
N ALA A 314 -13.73 -11.10 18.42
CA ALA A 314 -12.87 -9.95 18.70
C ALA A 314 -12.09 -9.53 17.44
N VAL A 315 -11.89 -8.21 17.28
CA VAL A 315 -11.11 -7.68 16.16
C VAL A 315 -9.69 -8.26 16.23
N PRO A 316 -9.16 -8.84 15.15
CA PRO A 316 -7.80 -9.35 15.11
C PRO A 316 -6.79 -8.27 15.50
N ALA A 317 -5.70 -8.68 16.15
CA ALA A 317 -4.64 -7.75 16.51
C ALA A 317 -3.99 -7.12 15.27
N SER A 318 -3.69 -5.84 15.36
CA SER A 318 -2.87 -5.16 14.35
C SER A 318 -1.47 -5.75 14.28
N ARG A 319 -0.84 -5.67 13.11
CA ARG A 319 0.52 -6.13 12.86
C ARG A 319 1.43 -4.93 12.66
N LEU A 320 2.50 -4.88 13.43
CA LEU A 320 3.58 -3.91 13.28
C LEU A 320 4.78 -4.65 12.67
N LEU A 321 5.20 -4.28 11.48
CA LEU A 321 6.32 -4.89 10.76
C LEU A 321 7.59 -4.10 11.03
N HIS A 322 8.68 -4.81 11.35
CA HIS A 322 9.98 -4.19 11.58
C HIS A 322 10.66 -3.87 10.25
N PRO A 323 11.18 -2.64 10.07
CA PRO A 323 11.91 -2.25 8.89
C PRO A 323 13.39 -2.64 8.98
N ASP A 324 14.05 -2.67 7.82
CA ASP A 324 15.50 -2.75 7.69
C ASP A 324 16.06 -1.50 7.02
N LEU A 325 17.28 -1.08 7.35
CA LEU A 325 17.98 -0.03 6.63
C LEU A 325 18.89 -0.67 5.58
N VAL A 326 18.67 -0.33 4.32
CA VAL A 326 19.48 -0.79 3.18
C VAL A 326 20.48 0.30 2.82
N LEU A 327 21.75 0.04 3.09
CA LEU A 327 22.86 0.96 2.79
C LEU A 327 23.28 0.85 1.34
N ARG A 328 23.41 2.00 0.67
CA ARG A 328 23.91 2.14 -0.71
C ARG A 328 24.80 3.39 -0.81
N ASP A 329 24.85 4.03 -1.98
CA ASP A 329 25.87 5.04 -2.30
C ASP A 329 25.44 6.49 -2.01
N SER A 330 24.19 6.72 -1.59
CA SER A 330 23.65 8.08 -1.39
C SER A 330 23.99 8.71 -0.04
N THR A 331 24.81 8.04 0.79
CA THR A 331 25.24 8.53 2.09
C THR A 331 26.76 8.42 2.26
N ALA A 332 27.39 9.46 2.85
CA ALA A 332 28.81 9.52 3.14
C ALA A 332 29.04 10.36 4.41
N LYS A 333 30.30 10.52 4.82
CA LYS A 333 30.66 11.47 5.90
C LYS A 333 30.27 12.89 5.51
N PRO A 334 29.87 13.75 6.47
CA PRO A 334 29.48 15.11 6.17
C PRO A 334 30.63 15.89 5.51
N ARG A 335 30.30 16.80 4.59
CA ARG A 335 31.27 17.70 3.98
C ARG A 335 32.04 18.49 5.04
N THR A 336 33.30 18.81 4.75
CA THR A 336 34.17 19.61 5.64
C THR A 336 33.79 21.11 5.65
N GLN A 337 33.25 21.62 4.55
CA GLN A 337 32.72 22.97 4.46
C GLN A 337 31.42 23.08 5.27
N LYS A 338 31.35 24.06 6.18
CA LYS A 338 30.20 24.25 7.09
C LYS A 338 28.90 24.60 6.36
N VAL A 339 28.97 25.18 5.16
CA VAL A 339 27.82 25.75 4.46
C VAL A 339 27.91 25.47 2.99
N PHE A 340 26.82 24.90 2.42
CA PHE A 340 26.64 24.74 0.97
C PHE A 340 25.97 26.01 0.41
N LYS A 341 26.52 26.59 -0.65
CA LYS A 341 25.95 27.75 -1.36
C LYS A 341 25.41 27.30 -2.70
N PRO A 342 24.09 27.30 -2.88
CA PRO A 342 23.49 26.89 -4.15
C PRO A 342 23.87 27.86 -5.27
N LYS A 343 24.10 27.34 -6.47
CA LYS A 343 24.15 28.14 -7.70
C LYS A 343 22.75 28.70 -7.98
N ARG A 344 22.68 29.96 -8.38
CA ARG A 344 21.43 30.63 -8.75
C ARG A 344 20.97 30.26 -10.15
#